data_93bdb38a91b8d9c766451e8131a62497
#
_entry.id   93bdb38a91b8d9c766451e8131a62497
#
_cell.length_a   1.000
_cell.length_b   1.000
_cell.length_c   1.000
_cell.angle_alpha   90.00
_cell.angle_beta   90.00
_cell.angle_gamma   90.00
#
_symmetry.space_group_name_H-M   'P 1'
#
loop_
_entity.id
_entity.type
_entity.pdbx_description
1 polymer ?
#
loop_
_entity_poly.entity_id
_entity_poly.type
_entity_poly.pdbx_seq_one_letter_code
_entity_poly.pdbx_strand_id
1 'polypeptide(L)'
;MKKFFKILALVFVIVLFIGTIVFLASKNKKEPVVYNIEKPQKTNIINKTMATGSIVPRKEIEIKPQVSGIVQEIYFEAGSIVKEGEVIAKVKIIPDVQSLNSAESQVKMQKMNLDNETINYNRQKQLFERKVISESDFQSAELAYNQAVENYNNAQSNLEIIKDGVSKKAQNTTNTLIRSTINGMIIDVPIKEGNSVTQSNTFNDGTTIAVVADMSDMIFKGKIDESEVGKIHEGMNLDLTVGAIVDTHFDATLEYISPKGVEENGAVQFEIKAKVKLQDDQFIRSGYSANADIILDRHDSVMAISEGLLFFENDSSFVNILVSDSTETEQRFERRNVEIGLSDGINIEIKNGLDWDDKLKGNAVIK
;
A
#
# COMPACT_ATOMS: atom_id res chain seq x y z
N MET A 1 -34.07 -8.86 -97.68
CA MET A 1 -32.96 -8.29 -96.86
C MET A 1 -33.37 -7.74 -95.49
N LYS A 2 -34.43 -6.87 -95.41
CA LYS A 2 -34.84 -6.26 -94.07
C LYS A 2 -35.29 -7.30 -93.01
N LYS A 3 -35.91 -8.43 -93.34
CA LYS A 3 -36.34 -9.45 -92.36
C LYS A 3 -35.19 -10.24 -91.84
N PHE A 4 -34.16 -10.55 -92.64
CA PHE A 4 -32.96 -11.29 -92.21
C PHE A 4 -32.14 -10.47 -91.19
N PHE A 5 -31.97 -9.19 -91.42
CA PHE A 5 -31.29 -8.31 -90.41
C PHE A 5 -32.03 -8.20 -89.12
N LYS A 6 -33.35 -8.26 -89.11
CA LYS A 6 -34.14 -8.20 -87.82
C LYS A 6 -33.96 -9.51 -87.00
N ILE A 7 -33.92 -10.68 -87.74
CA ILE A 7 -33.69 -11.98 -87.06
C ILE A 7 -32.26 -12.04 -86.48
N LEU A 8 -31.27 -11.58 -87.22
CA LEU A 8 -29.88 -11.53 -86.81
C LEU A 8 -29.68 -10.63 -85.57
N ALA A 9 -30.33 -9.47 -85.57
CA ALA A 9 -30.29 -8.56 -84.41
C ALA A 9 -30.96 -9.18 -83.20
N LEU A 10 -32.06 -9.91 -83.35
CA LEU A 10 -32.76 -10.57 -82.26
C LEU A 10 -31.89 -11.70 -81.64
N VAL A 11 -31.24 -12.50 -82.48
CA VAL A 11 -30.32 -13.57 -82.03
C VAL A 11 -29.14 -12.95 -81.30
N PHE A 12 -28.57 -11.84 -81.79
CA PHE A 12 -27.48 -11.15 -81.11
C PHE A 12 -27.89 -10.63 -79.70
N VAL A 13 -29.07 -10.06 -79.57
CA VAL A 13 -29.59 -9.63 -78.23
C VAL A 13 -29.80 -10.82 -77.29
N ILE A 14 -30.32 -11.96 -77.80
CA ILE A 14 -30.50 -13.16 -76.97
C ILE A 14 -29.15 -13.73 -76.54
N VAL A 15 -28.15 -13.79 -77.40
CA VAL A 15 -26.79 -14.23 -77.06
C VAL A 15 -26.14 -13.29 -76.01
N LEU A 16 -26.33 -11.99 -76.20
CA LEU A 16 -25.82 -10.98 -75.22
C LEU A 16 -26.51 -11.11 -73.87
N PHE A 17 -27.83 -11.38 -73.87
CA PHE A 17 -28.60 -11.58 -72.62
C PHE A 17 -28.21 -12.88 -71.90
N ILE A 18 -28.02 -13.99 -72.63
CA ILE A 18 -27.51 -15.26 -72.09
C ILE A 18 -26.07 -15.08 -71.56
N GLY A 19 -25.21 -14.35 -72.29
CA GLY A 19 -23.84 -14.03 -71.88
C GLY A 19 -23.80 -13.22 -70.59
N THR A 20 -24.69 -12.24 -70.42
CA THR A 20 -24.79 -11.45 -69.19
C THR A 20 -25.27 -12.30 -67.99
N ILE A 21 -26.24 -13.20 -68.20
CA ILE A 21 -26.71 -14.11 -67.12
C ILE A 21 -25.60 -15.05 -66.70
N VAL A 22 -24.87 -15.64 -67.63
CA VAL A 22 -23.74 -16.55 -67.34
C VAL A 22 -22.62 -15.81 -66.65
N PHE A 23 -22.32 -14.58 -67.07
CA PHE A 23 -21.31 -13.72 -66.41
C PHE A 23 -21.71 -13.34 -64.99
N LEU A 24 -22.98 -12.96 -64.74
CA LEU A 24 -23.51 -12.67 -63.42
C LEU A 24 -23.53 -13.92 -62.51
N ALA A 25 -23.90 -15.08 -63.07
CA ALA A 25 -23.90 -16.33 -62.34
C ALA A 25 -22.46 -16.80 -61.94
N SER A 26 -21.49 -16.56 -62.83
CA SER A 26 -20.07 -16.87 -62.53
C SER A 26 -19.47 -15.89 -61.49
N LYS A 27 -19.88 -14.62 -61.53
CA LYS A 27 -19.42 -13.59 -60.58
C LYS A 27 -20.07 -13.72 -59.18
N ASN A 28 -21.19 -14.42 -59.08
CA ASN A 28 -21.93 -14.65 -57.84
C ASN A 28 -21.48 -15.93 -57.11
N LYS A 29 -20.49 -16.66 -57.59
CA LYS A 29 -19.88 -17.75 -56.83
C LYS A 29 -19.07 -17.10 -55.69
N LYS A 30 -19.67 -17.05 -54.49
CA LYS A 30 -18.96 -16.69 -53.26
C LYS A 30 -17.81 -17.67 -53.11
N GLU A 31 -16.58 -17.15 -52.98
CA GLU A 31 -15.42 -17.99 -52.66
C GLU A 31 -15.71 -18.71 -51.33
N PRO A 32 -15.43 -19.99 -51.19
CA PRO A 32 -15.67 -20.72 -49.97
C PRO A 32 -14.78 -20.11 -48.86
N VAL A 33 -15.41 -19.70 -47.80
CA VAL A 33 -14.71 -19.19 -46.60
C VAL A 33 -14.07 -20.38 -45.91
N VAL A 34 -12.74 -20.39 -45.80
CA VAL A 34 -11.99 -21.39 -45.05
C VAL A 34 -11.80 -20.89 -43.61
N TYR A 35 -12.06 -21.74 -42.66
CA TYR A 35 -11.89 -21.43 -41.25
C TYR A 35 -10.65 -22.13 -40.68
N ASN A 36 -9.94 -21.46 -39.78
CA ASN A 36 -8.90 -22.09 -38.97
C ASN A 36 -9.50 -23.23 -38.15
N ILE A 37 -8.71 -24.26 -37.93
CA ILE A 37 -9.14 -25.38 -37.08
C ILE A 37 -8.35 -25.32 -35.80
N GLU A 38 -9.09 -25.24 -34.67
CA GLU A 38 -8.53 -25.26 -33.34
C GLU A 38 -8.86 -26.59 -32.65
N LYS A 39 -8.03 -27.03 -31.73
CA LYS A 39 -8.25 -28.22 -30.92
C LYS A 39 -8.35 -27.84 -29.43
N PRO A 40 -9.09 -28.63 -28.64
CA PRO A 40 -9.04 -28.51 -27.20
C PRO A 40 -7.60 -28.65 -26.69
N GLN A 41 -7.24 -27.84 -25.69
CA GLN A 41 -5.90 -27.85 -25.11
C GLN A 41 -6.00 -28.20 -23.62
N LYS A 42 -4.97 -28.86 -23.11
CA LYS A 42 -4.85 -29.10 -21.68
C LYS A 42 -4.13 -27.90 -21.05
N THR A 43 -4.85 -27.14 -20.23
CA THR A 43 -4.30 -25.94 -19.59
C THR A 43 -4.87 -25.74 -18.19
N ASN A 44 -4.27 -24.82 -17.44
CA ASN A 44 -4.82 -24.35 -16.18
C ASN A 44 -5.67 -23.12 -16.44
N ILE A 45 -6.86 -23.08 -15.85
CA ILE A 45 -7.76 -21.93 -15.91
C ILE A 45 -7.82 -21.32 -14.52
N ILE A 46 -7.51 -20.02 -14.46
CA ILE A 46 -7.47 -19.28 -13.21
C ILE A 46 -8.41 -18.07 -13.35
N ASN A 47 -9.50 -18.10 -12.60
CA ASN A 47 -10.36 -16.94 -12.47
C ASN A 47 -9.79 -16.04 -11.39
N LYS A 48 -9.50 -14.80 -11.73
CA LYS A 48 -8.88 -13.83 -10.83
C LYS A 48 -9.51 -12.46 -10.96
N THR A 49 -9.49 -11.71 -9.89
CA THR A 49 -9.79 -10.28 -9.89
C THR A 49 -8.55 -9.48 -9.51
N MET A 50 -8.48 -8.24 -9.94
CA MET A 50 -7.30 -7.40 -9.76
C MET A 50 -7.59 -6.29 -8.74
N ALA A 51 -6.63 -6.08 -7.82
CA ALA A 51 -6.59 -4.91 -6.97
C ALA A 51 -5.29 -4.15 -7.20
N THR A 52 -5.35 -2.83 -7.14
CA THR A 52 -4.18 -1.96 -7.29
C THR A 52 -3.83 -1.30 -5.96
N GLY A 53 -2.56 -1.11 -5.68
CA GLY A 53 -2.13 -0.54 -4.41
C GLY A 53 -0.63 -0.35 -4.32
N SER A 54 -0.12 -0.42 -3.10
CA SER A 54 1.32 -0.31 -2.81
C SER A 54 1.74 -1.29 -1.72
N ILE A 55 3.02 -1.63 -1.72
CA ILE A 55 3.64 -2.42 -0.64
C ILE A 55 4.20 -1.44 0.37
N VAL A 56 3.76 -1.59 1.63
CA VAL A 56 4.16 -0.73 2.75
C VAL A 56 4.49 -1.60 3.98
N PRO A 57 5.32 -1.13 4.90
CA PRO A 57 5.49 -1.80 6.19
C PRO A 57 4.17 -1.86 6.95
N ARG A 58 3.95 -2.95 7.69
CA ARG A 58 2.76 -3.09 8.54
C ARG A 58 2.70 -2.03 9.63
N LYS A 59 3.86 -1.62 10.16
CA LYS A 59 4.02 -0.62 11.22
C LYS A 59 4.99 0.46 10.77
N GLU A 60 4.48 1.66 10.67
CA GLU A 60 5.24 2.90 10.48
C GLU A 60 4.99 3.79 11.69
N ILE A 61 6.04 4.23 12.34
CA ILE A 61 5.96 5.08 13.53
C ILE A 61 6.62 6.42 13.23
N GLU A 62 5.83 7.47 13.34
CA GLU A 62 6.34 8.83 13.28
C GLU A 62 6.99 9.21 14.61
N ILE A 63 8.28 9.49 14.58
CA ILE A 63 9.04 9.94 15.73
C ILE A 63 8.89 11.45 15.82
N LYS A 64 8.27 11.90 16.90
CA LYS A 64 7.94 13.30 17.17
C LYS A 64 8.68 13.82 18.41
N PRO A 65 9.03 15.13 18.48
CA PRO A 65 9.72 15.69 19.62
C PRO A 65 8.77 15.82 20.82
N GLN A 66 9.33 15.67 22.02
CA GLN A 66 8.64 15.90 23.28
C GLN A 66 8.70 17.37 23.74
N VAL A 67 9.54 18.18 23.08
CA VAL A 67 9.72 19.61 23.35
C VAL A 67 9.78 20.39 22.05
N SER A 68 9.27 21.61 22.05
CA SER A 68 9.40 22.53 20.93
C SER A 68 10.77 23.20 20.93
N GLY A 69 11.33 23.42 19.75
CA GLY A 69 12.66 24.05 19.63
C GLY A 69 13.17 24.05 18.20
N ILE A 70 14.50 24.11 18.06
CA ILE A 70 15.21 24.01 16.78
C ILE A 70 16.00 22.71 16.74
N VAL A 71 15.94 21.98 15.63
CA VAL A 71 16.78 20.81 15.39
C VAL A 71 18.24 21.24 15.34
N GLN A 72 19.03 20.76 16.28
CA GLN A 72 20.44 21.08 16.38
C GLN A 72 21.28 20.13 15.53
N GLU A 73 20.95 18.84 15.56
CA GLU A 73 21.74 17.79 14.91
C GLU A 73 20.84 16.59 14.60
N ILE A 74 21.09 15.96 13.46
CA ILE A 74 20.42 14.72 13.01
C ILE A 74 21.52 13.66 12.85
N TYR A 75 21.42 12.55 13.57
CA TYR A 75 22.47 11.53 13.63
C TYR A 75 22.32 10.44 12.56
N PHE A 76 21.14 10.29 11.97
CA PHE A 76 20.81 9.25 11.01
C PHE A 76 20.08 9.80 9.80
N GLU A 77 20.38 9.23 8.64
CA GLU A 77 19.69 9.51 7.38
C GLU A 77 18.69 8.40 7.06
N ALA A 78 17.78 8.65 6.11
CA ALA A 78 16.87 7.65 5.58
C ALA A 78 17.67 6.45 5.00
N GLY A 79 17.23 5.23 5.32
CA GLY A 79 17.91 3.97 5.01
C GLY A 79 18.76 3.42 6.16
N SER A 80 18.98 4.17 7.24
CA SER A 80 19.72 3.70 8.41
C SER A 80 18.87 2.78 9.30
N ILE A 81 19.49 1.75 9.87
CA ILE A 81 18.85 0.85 10.85
C ILE A 81 19.08 1.42 12.23
N VAL A 82 18.03 1.52 13.02
CA VAL A 82 18.05 2.03 14.40
C VAL A 82 17.42 1.03 15.37
N LYS A 83 17.88 1.08 16.63
CA LYS A 83 17.33 0.30 17.74
C LYS A 83 16.43 1.15 18.61
N GLU A 84 15.50 0.50 19.31
CA GLU A 84 14.70 1.16 20.33
C GLU A 84 15.59 1.86 21.37
N GLY A 85 15.28 3.13 21.68
CA GLY A 85 16.05 3.98 22.58
C GLY A 85 17.26 4.68 21.94
N GLU A 86 17.63 4.37 20.70
CA GLU A 86 18.74 5.02 20.00
C GLU A 86 18.38 6.47 19.62
N VAL A 87 19.36 7.38 19.77
CA VAL A 87 19.15 8.82 19.55
C VAL A 87 19.17 9.13 18.06
N ILE A 88 18.05 9.61 17.53
CA ILE A 88 17.91 9.98 16.11
C ILE A 88 18.29 11.44 15.87
N ALA A 89 17.86 12.34 16.75
CA ALA A 89 18.12 13.78 16.60
C ALA A 89 18.21 14.46 17.95
N LYS A 90 18.81 15.65 17.95
CA LYS A 90 18.89 16.55 19.10
C LYS A 90 18.17 17.85 18.82
N VAL A 91 17.28 18.24 19.72
CA VAL A 91 16.54 19.50 19.65
C VAL A 91 17.08 20.47 20.71
N LYS A 92 17.34 21.70 20.31
CA LYS A 92 17.66 22.81 21.20
C LYS A 92 16.38 23.57 21.52
N ILE A 93 16.04 23.66 22.82
CA ILE A 93 14.86 24.41 23.26
C ILE A 93 15.05 25.91 23.00
N ILE A 94 13.98 26.56 22.59
CA ILE A 94 13.86 28.02 22.62
C ILE A 94 12.89 28.33 23.76
N PRO A 95 13.41 28.74 24.94
CA PRO A 95 12.56 29.05 26.07
C PRO A 95 11.70 30.27 25.77
N ASP A 96 10.46 30.24 26.26
CA ASP A 96 9.63 31.44 26.30
C ASP A 96 10.27 32.49 27.22
N VAL A 97 10.45 33.70 26.70
CA VAL A 97 11.16 34.80 27.41
C VAL A 97 10.47 35.16 28.72
N GLN A 98 9.13 35.12 28.75
CA GLN A 98 8.37 35.47 29.98
C GLN A 98 8.56 34.40 31.07
N SER A 99 8.49 33.13 30.68
CA SER A 99 8.71 31.99 31.59
C SER A 99 10.15 31.97 32.10
N LEU A 100 11.14 32.24 31.23
CA LEU A 100 12.55 32.33 31.62
C LEU A 100 12.76 33.44 32.67
N ASN A 101 12.30 34.68 32.40
CA ASN A 101 12.43 35.81 33.30
C ASN A 101 11.75 35.54 34.66
N SER A 102 10.58 34.87 34.65
CA SER A 102 9.87 34.50 35.88
C SER A 102 10.65 33.51 36.73
N ALA A 103 11.23 32.48 36.08
CA ALA A 103 12.05 31.50 36.78
C ALA A 103 13.35 32.09 37.32
N GLU A 104 14.04 32.96 36.56
CA GLU A 104 15.21 33.70 37.05
C GLU A 104 14.90 34.55 38.25
N SER A 105 13.77 35.27 38.25
CA SER A 105 13.31 36.07 39.36
C SER A 105 13.02 35.20 40.59
N GLN A 106 12.42 34.03 40.41
CA GLN A 106 12.14 33.08 41.50
C GLN A 106 13.43 32.54 42.13
N VAL A 107 14.42 32.17 41.32
CA VAL A 107 15.74 31.76 41.83
C VAL A 107 16.38 32.84 42.65
N LYS A 108 16.31 34.12 42.20
CA LYS A 108 16.84 35.26 42.94
C LYS A 108 16.16 35.46 44.28
N MET A 109 14.82 35.33 44.30
CA MET A 109 14.07 35.45 45.56
C MET A 109 14.44 34.34 46.55
N GLN A 110 14.47 33.09 46.09
CA GLN A 110 14.83 31.96 46.97
C GLN A 110 16.30 32.01 47.43
N LYS A 111 17.18 32.58 46.60
CA LYS A 111 18.57 32.82 46.99
C LYS A 111 18.67 33.80 48.14
N MET A 112 17.96 34.95 48.05
CA MET A 112 17.91 35.96 49.15
C MET A 112 17.35 35.36 50.45
N ASN A 113 16.30 34.54 50.35
CA ASN A 113 15.74 33.85 51.50
C ASN A 113 16.74 32.88 52.14
N LEU A 114 17.41 32.06 51.31
CA LEU A 114 18.45 31.14 51.77
C LEU A 114 19.60 31.87 52.45
N ASP A 115 20.07 32.99 51.88
CA ASP A 115 21.14 33.80 52.47
C ASP A 115 20.73 34.34 53.86
N ASN A 116 19.48 34.81 54.00
CA ASN A 116 18.94 35.27 55.29
C ASN A 116 18.85 34.12 56.31
N GLU A 117 18.29 32.98 55.95
CA GLU A 117 18.18 31.81 56.82
C GLU A 117 19.57 31.21 57.17
N THR A 118 20.53 31.31 56.26
CA THR A 118 21.93 30.93 56.53
C THR A 118 22.55 31.78 57.66
N ILE A 119 22.34 33.11 57.61
CA ILE A 119 22.81 34.03 58.65
C ILE A 119 22.14 33.70 59.97
N ASN A 120 20.81 33.47 59.96
CA ASN A 120 20.03 33.13 61.14
C ASN A 120 20.51 31.80 61.75
N TYR A 121 20.59 30.74 60.94
CA TYR A 121 21.09 29.43 61.36
C TYR A 121 22.48 29.53 62.00
N ASN A 122 23.41 30.21 61.37
CA ASN A 122 24.78 30.36 61.90
C ASN A 122 24.78 31.12 63.26
N ARG A 123 23.95 32.11 63.40
CA ARG A 123 23.78 32.81 64.67
C ARG A 123 23.20 31.92 65.75
N GLN A 124 22.11 31.17 65.47
CA GLN A 124 21.50 30.23 66.41
C GLN A 124 22.45 29.11 66.79
N LYS A 125 23.21 28.62 65.87
CA LYS A 125 24.25 27.61 66.09
C LYS A 125 25.29 28.06 67.13
N GLN A 126 25.81 29.30 66.97
CA GLN A 126 26.78 29.87 67.93
C GLN A 126 26.17 30.06 69.34
N LEU A 127 24.87 30.47 69.44
CA LEU A 127 24.18 30.63 70.68
C LEU A 127 23.92 29.24 71.34
N PHE A 128 23.57 28.25 70.59
CA PHE A 128 23.39 26.86 71.05
C PHE A 128 24.69 26.26 71.56
N GLU A 129 25.80 26.42 70.86
CA GLU A 129 27.14 25.97 71.27
C GLU A 129 27.55 26.64 72.60
N ARG A 130 27.14 27.90 72.84
CA ARG A 130 27.32 28.63 74.11
C ARG A 130 26.28 28.32 75.19
N LYS A 131 25.34 27.36 74.87
CA LYS A 131 24.24 26.99 75.80
C LYS A 131 23.30 28.15 76.19
N VAL A 132 23.09 29.11 75.28
CA VAL A 132 22.25 30.30 75.52
C VAL A 132 20.80 30.05 75.09
N ILE A 133 20.58 29.16 74.15
CA ILE A 133 19.27 28.78 73.61
C ILE A 133 18.93 27.35 73.88
N SER A 134 17.64 26.96 73.75
CA SER A 134 17.18 25.58 73.87
C SER A 134 17.49 24.79 72.63
N GLU A 135 17.54 23.44 72.73
CA GLU A 135 17.64 22.53 71.58
C GLU A 135 16.47 22.69 70.63
N SER A 136 15.26 22.91 71.12
CA SER A 136 14.07 23.13 70.28
C SER A 136 14.20 24.39 69.42
N ASP A 137 14.78 25.47 69.96
CA ASP A 137 14.97 26.73 69.20
C ASP A 137 16.02 26.52 68.10
N PHE A 138 17.13 25.79 68.41
CA PHE A 138 18.12 25.49 67.43
C PHE A 138 17.58 24.56 66.30
N GLN A 139 16.81 23.51 66.65
CA GLN A 139 16.19 22.60 65.66
C GLN A 139 15.20 23.37 64.77
N SER A 140 14.48 24.35 65.32
CA SER A 140 13.59 25.20 64.51
C SER A 140 14.36 26.04 63.49
N ALA A 141 15.50 26.60 63.85
CA ALA A 141 16.38 27.35 62.93
C ALA A 141 17.05 26.45 61.88
N GLU A 142 17.43 25.25 62.25
CA GLU A 142 17.99 24.23 61.36
C GLU A 142 16.94 23.77 60.33
N LEU A 143 15.70 23.52 60.75
CA LEU A 143 14.60 23.19 59.86
C LEU A 143 14.32 24.30 58.86
N ALA A 144 14.25 25.56 59.29
CA ALA A 144 14.03 26.74 58.43
C ALA A 144 15.15 26.87 57.38
N TYR A 145 16.41 26.70 57.78
CA TYR A 145 17.55 26.69 56.89
C TYR A 145 17.47 25.55 55.84
N ASN A 146 17.20 24.31 56.28
CA ASN A 146 17.09 23.18 55.39
C ASN A 146 15.94 23.36 54.38
N GLN A 147 14.81 23.93 54.81
CA GLN A 147 13.69 24.25 53.95
C GLN A 147 14.05 25.32 52.91
N ALA A 148 14.81 26.35 53.30
CA ALA A 148 15.30 27.38 52.38
C ALA A 148 16.30 26.81 51.35
N VAL A 149 17.17 25.88 51.73
CA VAL A 149 18.07 25.13 50.84
C VAL A 149 17.27 24.37 49.78
N GLU A 150 16.27 23.60 50.20
CA GLU A 150 15.44 22.83 49.28
C GLU A 150 14.62 23.72 48.33
N ASN A 151 14.05 24.83 48.84
CA ASN A 151 13.32 25.78 48.01
C ASN A 151 14.22 26.42 46.93
N TYR A 152 15.45 26.80 47.29
CA TYR A 152 16.42 27.31 46.33
C TYR A 152 16.81 26.27 45.29
N ASN A 153 17.10 25.03 45.71
CA ASN A 153 17.43 23.93 44.81
C ASN A 153 16.30 23.62 43.80
N ASN A 154 15.05 23.66 44.29
CA ASN A 154 13.86 23.44 43.48
C ASN A 154 13.70 24.57 42.44
N ALA A 155 13.87 25.84 42.86
CA ALA A 155 13.81 26.98 41.95
C ALA A 155 14.90 26.93 40.88
N GLN A 156 16.12 26.53 41.26
CA GLN A 156 17.23 26.35 40.35
C GLN A 156 16.98 25.21 39.34
N SER A 157 16.48 24.07 39.79
CA SER A 157 16.11 22.95 38.92
C SER A 157 15.01 23.32 37.92
N ASN A 158 14.02 24.11 38.35
CA ASN A 158 12.98 24.62 37.47
C ASN A 158 13.52 25.56 36.39
N LEU A 159 14.44 26.46 36.75
CA LEU A 159 15.13 27.34 35.79
C LEU A 159 15.91 26.51 34.76
N GLU A 160 16.66 25.47 35.19
CA GLU A 160 17.38 24.59 34.29
C GLU A 160 16.43 23.87 33.31
N ILE A 161 15.28 23.37 33.79
CA ILE A 161 14.27 22.73 32.93
C ILE A 161 13.72 23.72 31.90
N ILE A 162 13.41 24.94 32.28
CA ILE A 162 12.88 25.96 31.35
C ILE A 162 13.96 26.35 30.31
N LYS A 163 15.23 26.49 30.73
CA LYS A 163 16.32 26.94 29.88
C LYS A 163 16.87 25.87 28.96
N ASP A 164 17.11 24.70 29.52
CA ASP A 164 17.86 23.61 28.85
C ASP A 164 16.98 22.37 28.57
N GLY A 165 15.73 22.34 29.08
CA GLY A 165 14.82 21.20 28.97
C GLY A 165 15.17 20.00 29.85
N VAL A 166 16.17 20.17 30.72
CA VAL A 166 16.73 19.07 31.52
C VAL A 166 17.16 19.59 32.87
N SER A 167 16.82 18.87 33.93
CA SER A 167 17.42 19.08 35.24
C SER A 167 18.70 18.25 35.36
N LYS A 168 19.77 18.80 35.94
CA LYS A 168 21.02 18.07 36.21
C LYS A 168 20.83 16.82 37.07
N LYS A 169 19.76 16.77 37.89
CA LYS A 169 19.39 15.59 38.68
C LYS A 169 18.80 14.45 37.84
N ALA A 170 18.33 14.72 36.58
CA ALA A 170 17.65 13.77 35.70
C ALA A 170 18.47 13.49 34.44
N GLN A 171 19.78 13.32 34.54
CA GLN A 171 20.71 13.18 33.39
C GLN A 171 20.36 12.05 32.42
N ASN A 172 19.54 11.07 32.79
CA ASN A 172 19.13 9.95 31.95
C ASN A 172 17.79 10.17 31.22
N THR A 173 17.06 11.26 31.49
CA THR A 173 15.75 11.53 30.89
C THR A 173 15.75 12.92 30.26
N THR A 174 16.46 13.06 29.13
CA THR A 174 16.52 14.35 28.42
C THR A 174 15.46 14.35 27.33
N ASN A 175 14.46 15.24 27.44
CA ASN A 175 13.43 15.42 26.43
C ASN A 175 13.95 16.09 25.13
N THR A 176 15.21 16.54 25.15
CA THR A 176 15.88 17.17 24.00
C THR A 176 16.51 16.15 23.05
N LEU A 177 16.77 14.92 23.51
CA LEU A 177 17.27 13.83 22.68
C LEU A 177 16.09 13.00 22.17
N ILE A 178 15.86 13.08 20.87
CA ILE A 178 14.78 12.35 20.21
C ILE A 178 15.26 10.95 19.91
N ARG A 179 14.56 9.96 20.46
CA ARG A 179 14.94 8.54 20.39
C ARG A 179 13.93 7.74 19.61
N SER A 180 14.40 6.68 18.94
CA SER A 180 13.52 5.68 18.35
C SER A 180 12.69 4.98 19.42
N THR A 181 11.42 4.77 19.14
CA THR A 181 10.49 4.02 19.99
C THR A 181 10.37 2.55 19.60
N ILE A 182 10.95 2.16 18.47
CA ILE A 182 10.96 0.79 17.95
C ILE A 182 12.30 0.47 17.31
N ASN A 183 12.58 -0.83 17.14
CA ASN A 183 13.64 -1.30 16.25
C ASN A 183 13.12 -1.23 14.80
N GLY A 184 13.94 -0.77 13.86
CA GLY A 184 13.55 -0.70 12.45
C GLY A 184 14.51 0.08 11.60
N MET A 185 14.05 0.39 10.38
CA MET A 185 14.77 1.26 9.45
C MET A 185 14.10 2.63 9.41
N ILE A 186 14.90 3.68 9.38
CA ILE A 186 14.39 5.03 9.09
C ILE A 186 14.03 5.10 7.61
N ILE A 187 12.76 5.27 7.31
CA ILE A 187 12.28 5.33 5.91
C ILE A 187 12.18 6.76 5.40
N ASP A 188 12.01 7.73 6.30
CA ASP A 188 11.95 9.15 5.93
C ASP A 188 12.46 10.05 7.06
N VAL A 189 13.10 11.18 6.70
CA VAL A 189 13.53 12.26 7.59
C VAL A 189 13.11 13.59 6.94
N PRO A 190 11.84 14.02 7.18
CA PRO A 190 11.27 15.17 6.46
C PRO A 190 11.83 16.52 6.89
N ILE A 191 12.67 16.58 7.93
CA ILE A 191 13.23 17.81 8.48
C ILE A 191 14.73 17.90 8.24
N LYS A 192 15.27 19.14 8.44
CA LYS A 192 16.69 19.44 8.36
C LYS A 192 17.17 20.13 9.62
N GLU A 193 18.48 20.08 9.86
CA GLU A 193 19.12 20.87 10.91
C GLU A 193 18.80 22.35 10.74
N GLY A 194 18.54 23.05 11.84
CA GLY A 194 18.10 24.44 11.86
C GLY A 194 16.59 24.65 11.73
N ASN A 195 15.80 23.61 11.38
CA ASN A 195 14.34 23.75 11.31
C ASN A 195 13.74 23.83 12.71
N SER A 196 12.66 24.64 12.84
CA SER A 196 11.84 24.68 14.04
C SER A 196 10.93 23.47 14.09
N VAL A 197 10.80 22.85 15.28
CA VAL A 197 9.91 21.73 15.53
C VAL A 197 9.00 22.03 16.71
N THR A 198 7.78 21.53 16.65
CA THR A 198 6.76 21.66 17.70
C THR A 198 6.42 20.29 18.28
N GLN A 199 6.27 20.25 19.62
CA GLN A 199 5.79 19.04 20.29
C GLN A 199 4.34 18.74 19.92
N SER A 200 3.96 17.48 19.93
CA SER A 200 2.57 17.04 19.80
C SER A 200 1.77 17.40 21.05
N ASN A 201 0.55 17.93 20.87
CA ASN A 201 -0.41 18.21 21.93
C ASN A 201 -1.84 17.99 21.41
N THR A 202 -2.85 18.23 22.27
CA THR A 202 -4.27 18.02 21.93
C THR A 202 -4.75 18.84 20.71
N PHE A 203 -4.06 19.92 20.35
CA PHE A 203 -4.45 20.84 19.27
C PHE A 203 -3.52 20.75 18.04
N ASN A 204 -2.39 20.06 18.17
CA ASN A 204 -1.38 19.97 17.12
C ASN A 204 -0.70 18.59 17.15
N ASP A 205 -0.71 17.91 16.02
CA ASP A 205 -0.07 16.59 15.84
C ASP A 205 1.45 16.62 16.05
N GLY A 206 2.06 17.81 16.09
CA GLY A 206 3.51 17.98 16.23
C GLY A 206 4.25 17.77 14.92
N THR A 207 5.55 18.08 14.93
CA THR A 207 6.42 17.94 13.76
C THR A 207 7.03 16.53 13.72
N THR A 208 6.88 15.80 12.62
CA THR A 208 7.55 14.51 12.43
C THR A 208 9.04 14.74 12.15
N ILE A 209 9.92 14.13 12.95
CA ILE A 209 11.38 14.21 12.81
C ILE A 209 11.90 13.09 11.92
N ALA A 210 11.43 11.89 12.14
CA ALA A 210 11.77 10.73 11.33
C ALA A 210 10.59 9.76 11.33
N VAL A 211 10.51 8.91 10.30
CA VAL A 211 9.58 7.79 10.23
C VAL A 211 10.40 6.51 10.32
N VAL A 212 10.11 5.67 11.31
CA VAL A 212 10.78 4.38 11.53
C VAL A 212 9.80 3.26 11.25
N ALA A 213 10.24 2.26 10.48
CA ALA A 213 9.40 1.14 10.08
C ALA A 213 10.13 -0.20 10.19
N ASP A 214 9.37 -1.25 10.45
CA ASP A 214 9.85 -2.63 10.37
C ASP A 214 9.72 -3.13 8.93
N MET A 215 10.84 -3.18 8.21
CA MET A 215 10.90 -3.61 6.81
C MET A 215 10.82 -5.13 6.63
N SER A 216 10.80 -5.91 7.69
CA SER A 216 10.68 -7.37 7.64
C SER A 216 9.22 -7.85 7.54
N ASP A 217 8.27 -7.02 7.99
CA ASP A 217 6.82 -7.31 7.93
C ASP A 217 6.11 -6.34 6.99
N MET A 218 6.15 -6.67 5.70
CA MET A 218 5.54 -5.87 4.64
C MET A 218 4.14 -6.36 4.31
N ILE A 219 3.24 -5.44 4.02
CA ILE A 219 1.89 -5.71 3.56
C ILE A 219 1.62 -5.01 2.23
N PHE A 220 0.82 -5.65 1.41
CA PHE A 220 0.15 -4.98 0.30
C PHE A 220 -1.08 -4.26 0.85
N LYS A 221 -1.15 -2.97 0.62
CA LYS A 221 -2.31 -2.13 0.91
C LYS A 221 -2.90 -1.66 -0.41
N GLY A 222 -4.04 -2.25 -0.79
CA GLY A 222 -4.66 -2.01 -2.08
C GLY A 222 -6.12 -1.63 -1.97
N LYS A 223 -6.71 -1.35 -3.12
CA LYS A 223 -8.12 -1.02 -3.30
C LYS A 223 -8.73 -1.93 -4.35
N ILE A 224 -9.94 -2.36 -4.08
CA ILE A 224 -10.75 -3.21 -4.98
C ILE A 224 -12.09 -2.54 -5.22
N ASP A 225 -12.65 -2.73 -6.41
CA ASP A 225 -13.94 -2.19 -6.80
C ASP A 225 -15.11 -2.86 -6.08
N GLU A 226 -16.21 -2.13 -5.88
CA GLU A 226 -17.45 -2.62 -5.25
C GLU A 226 -18.02 -3.85 -5.95
N SER A 227 -17.91 -3.96 -7.26
CA SER A 227 -18.41 -5.10 -8.04
C SER A 227 -17.64 -6.39 -7.77
N GLU A 228 -16.39 -6.28 -7.29
CA GLU A 228 -15.48 -7.40 -7.07
C GLU A 228 -15.33 -7.78 -5.59
N VAL A 229 -15.55 -6.84 -4.67
CA VAL A 229 -15.32 -7.06 -3.22
C VAL A 229 -16.19 -8.21 -2.66
N GLY A 230 -17.38 -8.41 -3.22
CA GLY A 230 -18.28 -9.51 -2.81
C GLY A 230 -17.79 -10.92 -3.17
N LYS A 231 -16.78 -11.03 -4.06
CA LYS A 231 -16.21 -12.31 -4.52
C LYS A 231 -15.00 -12.74 -3.70
N ILE A 232 -14.43 -11.85 -2.87
CA ILE A 232 -13.22 -12.13 -2.11
C ILE A 232 -13.51 -12.36 -0.63
N HIS A 233 -12.66 -13.11 0.03
CA HIS A 233 -12.70 -13.35 1.47
C HIS A 233 -11.26 -13.45 2.05
N GLU A 234 -11.14 -13.23 3.34
CA GLU A 234 -9.87 -13.38 4.05
C GLU A 234 -9.32 -14.81 3.89
N GLY A 235 -8.00 -14.91 3.79
CA GLY A 235 -7.28 -16.17 3.55
C GLY A 235 -7.03 -16.50 2.08
N MET A 236 -7.59 -15.75 1.13
CA MET A 236 -7.30 -15.96 -0.31
C MET A 236 -5.84 -15.64 -0.63
N ASN A 237 -5.29 -16.38 -1.60
CA ASN A 237 -3.96 -16.15 -2.12
C ASN A 237 -3.97 -15.05 -3.20
N LEU A 238 -2.96 -14.22 -3.16
CA LEU A 238 -2.71 -13.17 -4.13
C LEU A 238 -1.35 -13.39 -4.77
N ASP A 239 -1.27 -13.10 -6.05
CA ASP A 239 -0.02 -12.97 -6.79
C ASP A 239 0.24 -11.48 -7.03
N LEU A 240 1.31 -10.96 -6.42
CA LEU A 240 1.67 -9.55 -6.49
C LEU A 240 2.75 -9.32 -7.54
N THR A 241 2.49 -8.38 -8.42
CA THR A 241 3.48 -7.84 -9.35
C THR A 241 3.83 -6.42 -8.96
N VAL A 242 5.13 -6.16 -8.77
CA VAL A 242 5.66 -4.85 -8.37
C VAL A 242 6.23 -4.15 -9.59
N GLY A 243 5.71 -2.97 -9.93
CA GLY A 243 6.11 -2.26 -11.13
C GLY A 243 7.60 -1.88 -11.19
N ALA A 244 8.25 -1.74 -10.04
CA ALA A 244 9.67 -1.41 -9.94
C ALA A 244 10.60 -2.64 -10.06
N ILE A 245 10.06 -3.86 -9.97
CA ILE A 245 10.83 -5.12 -9.97
C ILE A 245 10.26 -5.99 -11.09
N VAL A 246 10.94 -5.99 -12.23
CA VAL A 246 10.49 -6.71 -13.42
C VAL A 246 10.65 -8.22 -13.23
N ASP A 247 9.71 -9.02 -13.76
CA ASP A 247 9.71 -10.49 -13.78
C ASP A 247 9.76 -11.15 -12.38
N THR A 248 9.33 -10.45 -11.33
CA THR A 248 9.28 -11.03 -9.98
C THR A 248 7.84 -11.00 -9.47
N HIS A 249 7.38 -12.16 -9.03
CA HIS A 249 6.09 -12.37 -8.40
C HIS A 249 6.28 -12.60 -6.91
N PHE A 250 5.40 -12.01 -6.10
CA PHE A 250 5.41 -12.18 -4.65
C PHE A 250 4.09 -12.80 -4.20
N ASP A 251 4.19 -13.91 -3.51
CA ASP A 251 3.02 -14.51 -2.88
C ASP A 251 2.54 -13.63 -1.73
N ALA A 252 1.23 -13.41 -1.66
CA ALA A 252 0.60 -12.76 -0.52
C ALA A 252 -0.68 -13.48 -0.11
N THR A 253 -1.12 -13.22 1.11
CA THR A 253 -2.37 -13.77 1.65
C THR A 253 -3.24 -12.64 2.13
N LEU A 254 -4.50 -12.59 1.70
CA LEU A 254 -5.48 -11.58 2.09
C LEU A 254 -5.81 -11.71 3.57
N GLU A 255 -5.53 -10.67 4.36
CA GLU A 255 -5.76 -10.67 5.81
C GLU A 255 -6.95 -9.80 6.23
N TYR A 256 -7.28 -8.79 5.43
CA TYR A 256 -8.29 -7.81 5.81
C TYR A 256 -8.98 -7.23 4.60
N ILE A 257 -10.29 -7.08 4.72
CA ILE A 257 -11.14 -6.36 3.77
C ILE A 257 -11.89 -5.29 4.56
N SER A 258 -11.80 -4.02 4.14
CA SER A 258 -12.51 -2.93 4.82
C SER A 258 -14.03 -3.15 4.76
N PRO A 259 -14.75 -3.06 5.88
CA PRO A 259 -16.21 -3.11 5.88
C PRO A 259 -16.87 -1.83 5.34
N LYS A 260 -16.06 -0.78 5.09
CA LYS A 260 -16.52 0.51 4.57
C LYS A 260 -15.85 0.83 3.25
N GLY A 261 -16.65 1.04 2.22
CA GLY A 261 -16.20 1.61 0.95
C GLY A 261 -15.94 3.11 1.06
N VAL A 262 -15.03 3.59 0.26
CA VAL A 262 -14.69 5.00 0.10
C VAL A 262 -14.88 5.37 -1.36
N GLU A 263 -15.64 6.45 -1.61
CA GLU A 263 -15.81 6.97 -2.96
C GLU A 263 -14.57 7.78 -3.36
N GLU A 264 -13.92 7.36 -4.43
CA GLU A 264 -12.80 8.07 -5.03
C GLU A 264 -13.02 8.18 -6.53
N ASN A 265 -12.90 9.39 -7.07
CA ASN A 265 -13.06 9.66 -8.50
C ASN A 265 -14.38 9.13 -9.11
N GLY A 266 -15.45 9.05 -8.31
CA GLY A 266 -16.77 8.58 -8.76
C GLY A 266 -16.92 7.04 -8.78
N ALA A 267 -15.97 6.28 -8.25
CA ALA A 267 -16.07 4.84 -8.03
C ALA A 267 -15.95 4.51 -6.53
N VAL A 268 -16.76 3.56 -6.07
CA VAL A 268 -16.68 3.05 -4.68
C VAL A 268 -15.62 1.97 -4.63
N GLN A 269 -14.63 2.18 -3.77
CA GLN A 269 -13.51 1.26 -3.59
C GLN A 269 -13.40 0.82 -2.12
N PHE A 270 -12.98 -0.42 -1.91
CA PHE A 270 -12.76 -1.00 -0.60
C PHE A 270 -11.26 -1.23 -0.37
N GLU A 271 -10.76 -0.78 0.79
CA GLU A 271 -9.37 -1.07 1.17
C GLU A 271 -9.22 -2.54 1.52
N ILE A 272 -8.16 -3.15 0.99
CA ILE A 272 -7.74 -4.50 1.34
C ILE A 272 -6.31 -4.49 1.83
N LYS A 273 -5.97 -5.44 2.71
CA LYS A 273 -4.59 -5.67 3.17
C LYS A 273 -4.24 -7.13 3.03
N ALA A 274 -3.07 -7.39 2.48
CA ALA A 274 -2.55 -8.74 2.33
C ALA A 274 -1.11 -8.81 2.87
N LYS A 275 -0.79 -9.89 3.58
CA LYS A 275 0.57 -10.15 4.07
C LYS A 275 1.43 -10.62 2.92
N VAL A 276 2.52 -9.92 2.65
CA VAL A 276 3.50 -10.27 1.61
C VAL A 276 4.48 -11.29 2.18
N LYS A 277 4.73 -12.37 1.46
CA LYS A 277 5.77 -13.35 1.81
C LYS A 277 7.06 -12.94 1.13
N LEU A 278 7.95 -12.30 1.88
CA LEU A 278 9.29 -11.97 1.41
C LEU A 278 10.24 -13.16 1.61
N GLN A 279 11.13 -13.39 0.67
CA GLN A 279 12.28 -14.30 0.85
C GLN A 279 13.43 -13.53 1.50
N ASP A 280 14.29 -14.23 2.23
CA ASP A 280 15.32 -13.62 3.10
C ASP A 280 16.28 -12.63 2.40
N ASP A 281 16.43 -12.72 1.08
CA ASP A 281 17.31 -11.84 0.28
C ASP A 281 16.56 -10.71 -0.45
N GLN A 282 15.24 -10.58 -0.29
CA GLN A 282 14.44 -9.61 -1.04
C GLN A 282 14.18 -8.36 -0.22
N PHE A 283 14.75 -7.24 -0.66
CA PHE A 283 14.46 -5.92 -0.10
C PHE A 283 13.50 -5.14 -0.98
N ILE A 284 12.29 -4.86 -0.45
CA ILE A 284 11.29 -4.03 -1.11
C ILE A 284 11.24 -2.69 -0.39
N ARG A 285 11.31 -1.59 -1.15
CA ARG A 285 11.14 -0.25 -0.57
C ARG A 285 9.67 0.02 -0.27
N SER A 286 9.42 0.71 0.84
CA SER A 286 8.08 1.21 1.17
C SER A 286 7.55 2.13 0.06
N GLY A 287 6.26 1.97 -0.27
CA GLY A 287 5.58 2.80 -1.26
C GLY A 287 5.69 2.30 -2.71
N TYR A 288 6.34 1.16 -2.98
CA TYR A 288 6.32 0.61 -4.34
C TYR A 288 4.91 0.24 -4.76
N SER A 289 4.50 0.74 -5.93
CA SER A 289 3.22 0.38 -6.53
C SER A 289 3.21 -1.09 -6.92
N ALA A 290 2.11 -1.76 -6.62
CA ALA A 290 1.90 -3.16 -6.92
C ALA A 290 0.48 -3.42 -7.41
N ASN A 291 0.35 -4.42 -8.29
CA ASN A 291 -0.91 -5.00 -8.69
C ASN A 291 -1.03 -6.37 -8.04
N ALA A 292 -2.21 -6.66 -7.50
CA ALA A 292 -2.53 -7.91 -6.85
C ALA A 292 -3.56 -8.67 -7.67
N ASP A 293 -3.18 -9.80 -8.22
CA ASP A 293 -4.10 -10.77 -8.81
C ASP A 293 -4.64 -11.67 -7.67
N ILE A 294 -5.91 -11.50 -7.32
CA ILE A 294 -6.60 -12.29 -6.28
C ILE A 294 -7.22 -13.51 -6.95
N ILE A 295 -6.77 -14.69 -6.59
CA ILE A 295 -7.24 -15.94 -7.18
C ILE A 295 -8.58 -16.30 -6.57
N LEU A 296 -9.66 -16.19 -7.37
CA LEU A 296 -11.01 -16.53 -6.97
C LEU A 296 -11.26 -18.04 -7.07
N ASP A 297 -10.82 -18.63 -8.19
CA ASP A 297 -10.98 -20.06 -8.45
C ASP A 297 -9.88 -20.54 -9.40
N ARG A 298 -9.50 -21.82 -9.30
CA ARG A 298 -8.44 -22.41 -10.09
C ARG A 298 -8.74 -23.87 -10.40
N HIS A 299 -8.76 -24.20 -11.69
CA HIS A 299 -8.83 -25.57 -12.17
C HIS A 299 -7.56 -25.92 -12.95
N ASP A 300 -6.82 -26.89 -12.45
CA ASP A 300 -5.55 -27.30 -13.03
C ASP A 300 -5.75 -28.46 -14.02
N SER A 301 -5.03 -28.39 -15.15
CA SER A 301 -4.94 -29.49 -16.12
C SER A 301 -6.30 -29.92 -16.70
N VAL A 302 -7.18 -28.96 -16.96
CA VAL A 302 -8.51 -29.19 -17.54
C VAL A 302 -8.49 -29.08 -19.06
N MET A 303 -9.52 -29.66 -19.71
CA MET A 303 -9.77 -29.44 -21.13
C MET A 303 -10.31 -28.03 -21.32
N ALA A 304 -9.65 -27.23 -22.13
CA ALA A 304 -10.04 -25.86 -22.41
C ALA A 304 -10.05 -25.57 -23.91
N ILE A 305 -10.92 -24.65 -24.29
CA ILE A 305 -10.97 -24.03 -25.62
C ILE A 305 -10.97 -22.53 -25.48
N SER A 306 -10.64 -21.83 -26.56
CA SER A 306 -10.81 -20.36 -26.60
C SER A 306 -12.29 -20.01 -26.45
N GLU A 307 -12.61 -19.06 -25.54
CA GLU A 307 -14.00 -18.64 -25.27
C GLU A 307 -14.67 -18.08 -26.52
N GLY A 308 -13.91 -17.50 -27.45
CA GLY A 308 -14.42 -17.01 -28.73
C GLY A 308 -14.97 -18.07 -29.68
N LEU A 309 -14.78 -19.38 -29.38
CA LEU A 309 -15.32 -20.49 -30.18
C LEU A 309 -16.71 -20.92 -29.71
N LEU A 310 -17.19 -20.41 -28.56
CA LEU A 310 -18.48 -20.73 -27.99
C LEU A 310 -19.60 -19.86 -28.56
N PHE A 311 -20.75 -20.49 -28.69
CA PHE A 311 -22.00 -19.83 -29.04
C PHE A 311 -23.02 -20.15 -27.97
N PHE A 312 -23.76 -19.12 -27.55
CA PHE A 312 -24.81 -19.25 -26.54
C PHE A 312 -26.17 -19.09 -27.21
N GLU A 313 -27.09 -20.01 -26.96
CA GLU A 313 -28.47 -19.93 -27.41
C GLU A 313 -29.40 -20.62 -26.38
N ASN A 314 -30.41 -19.90 -25.90
CA ASN A 314 -31.42 -20.42 -24.94
C ASN A 314 -30.83 -21.19 -23.75
N ASP A 315 -29.88 -20.56 -23.02
CA ASP A 315 -29.16 -21.13 -21.86
C ASP A 315 -28.29 -22.37 -22.18
N SER A 316 -28.05 -22.65 -23.43
CA SER A 316 -27.17 -23.77 -23.83
C SER A 316 -25.95 -23.26 -24.55
N SER A 317 -24.81 -23.91 -24.28
CA SER A 317 -23.51 -23.58 -24.89
C SER A 317 -23.19 -24.56 -25.99
N PHE A 318 -22.73 -24.06 -27.14
CA PHE A 318 -22.45 -24.86 -28.32
C PHE A 318 -21.09 -24.50 -28.93
N VAL A 319 -20.51 -25.49 -29.57
CA VAL A 319 -19.33 -25.32 -30.45
C VAL A 319 -19.64 -25.91 -31.82
N ASN A 320 -18.93 -25.43 -32.85
CA ASN A 320 -19.02 -26.00 -34.17
C ASN A 320 -17.82 -26.93 -34.40
N ILE A 321 -18.10 -28.22 -34.65
CA ILE A 321 -17.09 -29.27 -34.85
C ILE A 321 -17.02 -29.63 -36.31
N LEU A 322 -15.84 -29.81 -36.84
CA LEU A 322 -15.60 -30.27 -38.21
C LEU A 322 -15.95 -31.77 -38.33
N VAL A 323 -16.95 -32.09 -39.13
CA VAL A 323 -17.44 -33.48 -39.33
C VAL A 323 -16.82 -34.13 -40.58
N SER A 324 -16.48 -33.36 -41.61
CA SER A 324 -15.94 -33.86 -42.86
C SER A 324 -14.93 -32.90 -43.46
N ASP A 325 -13.75 -33.43 -43.75
CA ASP A 325 -12.64 -32.74 -44.39
C ASP A 325 -12.47 -33.35 -45.80
N SER A 326 -13.51 -33.19 -46.63
CA SER A 326 -13.48 -33.85 -47.94
C SER A 326 -12.60 -33.15 -48.99
N THR A 327 -12.29 -31.85 -48.78
CA THR A 327 -11.28 -31.06 -49.50
C THR A 327 -11.02 -29.79 -48.73
N GLU A 328 -9.83 -29.15 -48.85
CA GLU A 328 -9.50 -27.88 -48.23
C GLU A 328 -10.50 -26.72 -48.52
N THR A 329 -11.46 -26.94 -49.42
CA THR A 329 -12.43 -25.96 -49.91
C THR A 329 -13.85 -26.13 -49.40
N GLU A 330 -14.22 -27.27 -48.79
CA GLU A 330 -15.57 -27.49 -48.24
C GLU A 330 -15.51 -28.08 -46.82
N GLN A 331 -15.31 -27.20 -45.87
CA GLN A 331 -15.40 -27.55 -44.43
C GLN A 331 -16.87 -27.64 -44.02
N ARG A 332 -17.30 -28.82 -43.49
CA ARG A 332 -18.63 -29.03 -42.93
C ARG A 332 -18.54 -29.08 -41.41
N PHE A 333 -19.28 -28.18 -40.78
CA PHE A 333 -19.35 -28.07 -39.33
C PHE A 333 -20.72 -28.52 -38.82
N GLU A 334 -20.71 -29.25 -37.70
CA GLU A 334 -21.88 -29.65 -36.96
C GLU A 334 -21.88 -28.95 -35.60
N ARG A 335 -23.03 -28.48 -35.18
CA ARG A 335 -23.20 -27.84 -33.87
C ARG A 335 -23.34 -28.91 -32.80
N ARG A 336 -22.47 -28.83 -31.76
CA ARG A 336 -22.50 -29.75 -30.64
C ARG A 336 -22.68 -28.99 -29.34
N ASN A 337 -23.58 -29.48 -28.49
CA ASN A 337 -23.81 -28.96 -27.15
C ASN A 337 -22.64 -29.36 -26.24
N VAL A 338 -22.17 -28.41 -25.41
CA VAL A 338 -21.06 -28.60 -24.48
C VAL A 338 -21.45 -28.10 -23.10
N GLU A 339 -20.96 -28.79 -22.07
CA GLU A 339 -21.08 -28.34 -20.69
C GLU A 339 -19.80 -27.58 -20.32
N ILE A 340 -19.95 -26.30 -20.01
CA ILE A 340 -18.85 -25.41 -19.68
C ILE A 340 -18.55 -25.39 -18.19
N GLY A 341 -17.33 -25.04 -17.83
CA GLY A 341 -16.86 -24.85 -16.47
C GLY A 341 -16.34 -23.45 -16.21
N LEU A 342 -15.19 -23.38 -15.57
CA LEU A 342 -14.51 -22.13 -15.24
C LEU A 342 -13.99 -21.42 -16.50
N SER A 343 -14.08 -20.08 -16.53
CA SER A 343 -13.49 -19.23 -17.57
C SER A 343 -12.51 -18.21 -16.95
N ASP A 344 -11.44 -17.91 -17.68
CA ASP A 344 -10.49 -16.82 -17.38
C ASP A 344 -10.68 -15.59 -18.31
N GLY A 345 -11.75 -15.60 -19.14
CA GLY A 345 -12.04 -14.58 -20.13
C GLY A 345 -11.30 -14.76 -21.48
N ILE A 346 -10.38 -15.72 -21.57
CA ILE A 346 -9.66 -16.10 -22.79
C ILE A 346 -9.97 -17.57 -23.14
N ASN A 347 -9.81 -18.44 -22.16
CA ASN A 347 -10.07 -19.85 -22.25
C ASN A 347 -11.21 -20.25 -21.33
N ILE A 348 -11.98 -21.26 -21.74
CA ILE A 348 -13.06 -21.80 -20.95
C ILE A 348 -12.92 -23.30 -20.83
N GLU A 349 -13.14 -23.82 -19.62
CA GLU A 349 -13.16 -25.25 -19.35
C GLU A 349 -14.36 -25.91 -20.01
N ILE A 350 -14.12 -27.06 -20.60
CA ILE A 350 -15.17 -27.96 -21.10
C ILE A 350 -15.22 -29.19 -20.20
N LYS A 351 -16.34 -29.36 -19.49
CA LYS A 351 -16.58 -30.51 -18.61
C LYS A 351 -17.06 -31.73 -19.37
N ASN A 352 -17.94 -31.51 -20.36
CA ASN A 352 -18.52 -32.58 -21.17
C ASN A 352 -18.87 -32.08 -22.58
N GLY A 353 -18.92 -33.02 -23.55
CA GLY A 353 -19.40 -32.74 -24.91
C GLY A 353 -18.31 -32.63 -25.95
N LEU A 354 -17.02 -32.65 -25.57
CA LEU A 354 -15.89 -32.63 -26.49
C LEU A 354 -14.88 -33.76 -26.21
N ASP A 355 -14.23 -34.22 -27.26
CA ASP A 355 -13.06 -35.08 -27.19
C ASP A 355 -11.79 -34.31 -27.53
N TRP A 356 -10.63 -34.79 -27.06
CA TRP A 356 -9.30 -34.14 -27.30
C TRP A 356 -8.92 -34.02 -28.76
N ASP A 357 -9.44 -34.88 -29.62
CA ASP A 357 -9.17 -34.90 -31.06
C ASP A 357 -10.19 -34.13 -31.89
N ASP A 358 -11.24 -33.59 -31.26
CA ASP A 358 -12.25 -32.79 -31.95
C ASP A 358 -11.61 -31.54 -32.59
N LYS A 359 -12.03 -31.24 -33.80
CA LYS A 359 -11.58 -30.11 -34.57
C LYS A 359 -12.63 -29.03 -34.57
N LEU A 360 -12.36 -27.93 -33.92
CA LEU A 360 -13.27 -26.79 -33.70
C LEU A 360 -13.12 -25.77 -34.81
N LYS A 361 -14.23 -25.13 -35.18
CA LYS A 361 -14.27 -24.00 -36.11
C LYS A 361 -13.70 -22.74 -35.48
N GLY A 362 -12.54 -22.33 -35.91
CA GLY A 362 -11.91 -21.08 -35.53
C GLY A 362 -12.32 -19.87 -36.39
N ASN A 363 -11.47 -18.89 -36.47
CA ASN A 363 -11.68 -17.67 -37.24
C ASN A 363 -11.58 -17.92 -38.73
N ALA A 364 -12.32 -17.13 -39.52
CA ALA A 364 -12.25 -17.16 -40.98
C ALA A 364 -10.85 -16.72 -41.44
N VAL A 365 -10.23 -17.51 -42.35
CA VAL A 365 -9.00 -17.12 -43.03
C VAL A 365 -9.37 -16.15 -44.14
N ILE A 366 -9.11 -14.87 -43.97
CA ILE A 366 -9.24 -13.85 -45.01
C ILE A 366 -8.00 -14.02 -45.93
N LYS A 367 -8.21 -14.50 -47.17
CA LYS A 367 -7.16 -14.51 -48.20
C LYS A 367 -7.00 -13.17 -48.86
#